data_fa20952c930d2f1e63b71e38310fc6b6
#
_entry.id   fa20952c930d2f1e63b71e38310fc6b6
#
_cell.length_a   1.000
_cell.length_b   1.000
_cell.length_c   1.000
_cell.angle_alpha   90.00
_cell.angle_beta   90.00
_cell.angle_gamma   90.00
#
_symmetry.space_group_name_H-M   'P 1'
#
loop_
_entity.id
_entity.type
_entity.pdbx_description
1 polymer ?
#
loop_
_entity_poly.entity_id
_entity_poly.type
_entity_poly.pdbx_seq_one_letter_code
_entity_poly.pdbx_strand_id
1 'polypeptide(L)'
;IKATTAPTGRKLQAVALAIRPNKAAGIDGWTIPELRALPPEHWDELAAILRRCEFLFFWPEGVAGSIICMLPKEAGDAPTAQRPIGLLPMVYRIWAAARNPEIRKWAKNKGQDDAWGGKPRAGALDVAFSLGVEGEAALAEGHCMGAVFLDCSKCYERIPITALYRAAVADGFPPGLARMACLQYQAPR
;
A
#
# COMPACT_ATOMS: atom_id res chain seq x y z
N ILE A 1 11.93 0.92 -20.59
CA ILE A 1 11.28 1.19 -19.29
C ILE A 1 11.04 2.70 -19.28
N LYS A 2 9.78 3.15 -19.39
CA LYS A 2 9.49 4.59 -19.25
C LYS A 2 9.83 4.98 -17.81
N ALA A 3 10.84 5.85 -17.66
CA ALA A 3 11.18 6.41 -16.38
C ALA A 3 9.96 7.15 -15.82
N THR A 4 9.50 6.76 -14.65
CA THR A 4 8.44 7.49 -13.96
C THR A 4 8.98 8.85 -13.55
N THR A 5 8.31 9.94 -13.93
CA THR A 5 8.72 11.30 -13.55
C THR A 5 8.63 11.44 -12.02
N ALA A 6 9.70 11.83 -11.38
CA ALA A 6 9.73 12.02 -9.92
C ALA A 6 8.67 13.05 -9.47
N PRO A 7 8.08 12.91 -8.26
CA PRO A 7 7.14 13.89 -7.74
C PRO A 7 7.79 15.26 -7.62
N THR A 8 7.03 16.31 -7.91
CA THR A 8 7.43 17.70 -7.66
C THR A 8 7.07 18.11 -6.24
N GLY A 9 7.71 19.15 -5.69
CA GLY A 9 7.37 19.70 -4.37
C GLY A 9 5.90 20.08 -4.27
N ARG A 10 5.35 20.72 -5.30
CA ARG A 10 3.92 21.05 -5.37
C ARG A 10 3.01 19.79 -5.26
N LYS A 11 3.39 18.69 -5.89
CA LYS A 11 2.64 17.42 -5.79
C LYS A 11 2.71 16.84 -4.39
N LEU A 12 3.88 16.85 -3.75
CA LEU A 12 4.06 16.39 -2.37
C LEU A 12 3.24 17.22 -1.39
N GLN A 13 3.30 18.55 -1.51
CA GLN A 13 2.50 19.48 -0.69
C GLN A 13 1.01 19.22 -0.85
N ALA A 14 0.51 19.07 -2.07
CA ALA A 14 -0.89 18.78 -2.33
C ALA A 14 -1.34 17.46 -1.68
N VAL A 15 -0.48 16.44 -1.69
CA VAL A 15 -0.72 15.16 -1.00
C VAL A 15 -0.80 15.37 0.52
N ALA A 16 0.14 16.10 1.13
CA ALA A 16 0.14 16.38 2.57
C ALA A 16 -1.12 17.14 3.00
N LEU A 17 -1.59 18.09 2.17
CA LEU A 17 -2.83 18.82 2.42
C LEU A 17 -4.08 17.91 2.36
N ALA A 18 -4.04 16.84 1.58
CA ALA A 18 -5.15 15.89 1.45
C ALA A 18 -5.19 14.83 2.57
N ILE A 19 -4.08 14.57 3.27
CA ILE A 19 -4.04 13.60 4.39
C ILE A 19 -4.75 14.20 5.60
N ARG A 20 -5.56 13.41 6.32
CA ARG A 20 -6.25 13.86 7.54
C ARG A 20 -5.24 14.30 8.61
N PRO A 21 -5.46 15.46 9.29
CA PRO A 21 -4.48 16.04 10.20
C PRO A 21 -4.19 15.19 11.45
N ASN A 22 -5.15 14.38 11.88
CA ASN A 22 -5.06 13.53 13.08
C ASN A 22 -4.42 12.14 12.83
N LYS A 23 -3.69 11.97 11.73
CA LYS A 23 -2.95 10.73 11.49
C LYS A 23 -1.73 10.65 12.39
N ALA A 24 -1.55 9.49 13.04
CA ALA A 24 -0.38 9.22 13.88
C ALA A 24 0.92 9.37 13.07
N ALA A 25 1.91 10.01 13.69
CA ALA A 25 3.27 10.08 13.17
C ALA A 25 3.89 8.67 13.10
N GLY A 26 4.87 8.50 12.22
CA GLY A 26 5.74 7.33 12.20
C GLY A 26 7.01 7.55 13.02
N ILE A 27 8.03 6.73 12.77
CA ILE A 27 9.34 6.84 13.43
C ILE A 27 10.05 8.17 13.14
N ASP A 28 9.71 8.82 12.03
CA ASP A 28 10.22 10.14 11.64
C ASP A 28 9.68 11.30 12.49
N GLY A 29 8.70 11.04 13.36
CA GLY A 29 8.11 12.01 14.28
C GLY A 29 7.25 13.10 13.62
N TRP A 30 7.24 13.21 12.29
CA TRP A 30 6.50 14.25 11.59
C TRP A 30 4.99 14.09 11.72
N THR A 31 4.31 15.17 12.09
CA THR A 31 2.85 15.27 12.05
C THR A 31 2.36 16.02 10.81
N ILE A 32 1.13 15.78 10.41
CA ILE A 32 0.55 16.48 9.25
C ILE A 32 0.42 18.00 9.47
N PRO A 33 0.02 18.51 10.64
CA PRO A 33 0.02 19.94 10.89
C PRO A 33 1.39 20.61 10.71
N GLU A 34 2.46 20.01 11.22
CA GLU A 34 3.83 20.51 11.04
C GLU A 34 4.24 20.55 9.57
N LEU A 35 4.01 19.46 8.85
CA LEU A 35 4.31 19.41 7.42
C LEU A 35 3.51 20.45 6.61
N ARG A 36 2.25 20.69 6.96
CA ARG A 36 1.43 21.70 6.30
C ARG A 36 1.93 23.14 6.54
N ALA A 37 2.64 23.36 7.64
CA ALA A 37 3.22 24.66 7.98
C ALA A 37 4.54 24.93 7.22
N LEU A 38 5.10 23.93 6.53
CA LEU A 38 6.33 24.10 5.77
C LEU A 38 6.14 25.06 4.58
N PRO A 39 7.04 26.03 4.38
CA PRO A 39 7.09 26.88 3.20
C PRO A 39 7.24 26.07 1.89
N PRO A 40 6.78 26.60 0.75
CA PRO A 40 6.82 25.90 -0.54
C PRO A 40 8.22 25.41 -0.95
N GLU A 41 9.27 26.18 -0.67
CA GLU A 41 10.66 25.85 -0.98
C GLU A 41 11.13 24.55 -0.33
N HIS A 42 10.72 24.25 0.89
CA HIS A 42 11.08 23.02 1.59
C HIS A 42 10.44 21.78 0.94
N TRP A 43 9.31 21.96 0.26
CA TRP A 43 8.72 20.88 -0.52
C TRP A 43 9.52 20.56 -1.79
N ASP A 44 10.13 21.55 -2.40
CA ASP A 44 11.01 21.34 -3.56
C ASP A 44 12.33 20.68 -3.13
N GLU A 45 12.87 21.03 -1.97
CA GLU A 45 14.02 20.35 -1.36
C GLU A 45 13.68 18.88 -1.05
N LEU A 46 12.52 18.61 -0.41
CA LEU A 46 12.06 17.24 -0.16
C LEU A 46 11.89 16.46 -1.46
N ALA A 47 11.35 17.07 -2.49
CA ALA A 47 11.22 16.44 -3.80
C ALA A 47 12.59 16.09 -4.41
N ALA A 48 13.59 16.94 -4.25
CA ALA A 48 14.95 16.67 -4.70
C ALA A 48 15.59 15.51 -3.94
N ILE A 49 15.41 15.45 -2.62
CA ILE A 49 15.88 14.33 -1.77
C ILE A 49 15.20 13.03 -2.21
N LEU A 50 13.88 13.00 -2.33
CA LEU A 50 13.12 11.81 -2.73
C LEU A 50 13.50 11.32 -4.13
N ARG A 51 13.76 12.24 -5.07
CA ARG A 51 14.29 11.89 -6.40
C ARG A 51 15.64 11.18 -6.30
N ARG A 52 16.52 11.68 -5.43
CA ARG A 52 17.82 11.04 -5.20
C ARG A 52 17.67 9.67 -4.55
N CYS A 53 16.76 9.52 -3.59
CA CYS A 53 16.43 8.22 -2.99
C CYS A 53 15.95 7.21 -4.04
N GLU A 54 15.06 7.62 -4.93
CA GLU A 54 14.58 6.76 -6.03
C GLU A 54 15.70 6.40 -7.02
N PHE A 55 16.58 7.35 -7.33
CA PHE A 55 17.70 7.09 -8.24
C PHE A 55 18.72 6.13 -7.66
N LEU A 56 19.04 6.27 -6.37
CA LEU A 56 20.03 5.44 -5.65
C LEU A 56 19.41 4.18 -5.04
N PHE A 57 18.08 4.05 -5.03
CA PHE A 57 17.35 2.95 -4.40
C PHE A 57 17.71 2.76 -2.92
N PHE A 58 17.58 3.81 -2.13
CA PHE A 58 17.75 3.72 -0.68
C PHE A 58 16.77 4.66 0.04
N TRP A 59 16.51 4.35 1.31
CA TRP A 59 15.82 5.25 2.23
C TRP A 59 16.80 5.78 3.27
N PRO A 60 16.80 7.09 3.56
CA PRO A 60 17.56 7.64 4.69
C PRO A 60 17.13 6.97 6.00
N GLU A 61 18.05 6.88 6.97
CA GLU A 61 17.81 6.23 8.25
C GLU A 61 16.54 6.73 8.96
N GLY A 62 16.29 8.04 8.96
CA GLY A 62 15.09 8.64 9.54
C GLY A 62 13.77 8.32 8.81
N VAL A 63 13.84 7.72 7.61
CA VAL A 63 12.67 7.29 6.83
C VAL A 63 12.60 5.78 6.70
N ALA A 64 13.74 5.09 6.88
CA ALA A 64 13.83 3.65 6.89
C ALA A 64 13.38 3.12 8.27
N GLY A 65 12.27 2.43 8.32
CA GLY A 65 11.77 1.84 9.56
C GLY A 65 10.27 2.04 9.76
N SER A 66 9.73 1.37 10.76
CA SER A 66 8.34 1.52 11.14
C SER A 66 8.14 1.18 12.62
N ILE A 67 7.14 1.78 13.24
CA ILE A 67 6.70 1.42 14.59
C ILE A 67 5.58 0.39 14.46
N ILE A 68 5.67 -0.74 15.13
CA ILE A 68 4.58 -1.71 15.18
C ILE A 68 3.74 -1.47 16.43
N CYS A 69 2.49 -1.09 16.21
CA CYS A 69 1.47 -0.98 17.25
C CYS A 69 0.61 -2.23 17.25
N MET A 70 0.47 -2.87 18.40
CA MET A 70 -0.40 -4.02 18.56
C MET A 70 -1.80 -3.54 18.98
N LEU A 71 -2.80 -3.84 18.13
CA LEU A 71 -4.20 -3.51 18.43
C LEU A 71 -4.97 -4.78 18.82
N PRO A 72 -5.79 -4.74 19.88
CA PRO A 72 -6.63 -5.86 20.25
C PRO A 72 -7.58 -6.25 19.10
N LYS A 73 -7.63 -7.52 18.76
CA LYS A 73 -8.61 -8.11 17.84
C LYS A 73 -9.83 -8.61 18.60
N GLU A 74 -9.58 -9.17 19.78
CA GLU A 74 -10.54 -9.77 20.68
C GLU A 74 -10.15 -9.44 22.13
N ALA A 75 -11.01 -9.75 23.08
CA ALA A 75 -10.67 -9.62 24.50
C ALA A 75 -9.58 -10.65 24.88
N GLY A 76 -8.42 -10.18 25.32
CA GLY A 76 -7.30 -11.01 25.76
C GLY A 76 -5.93 -10.45 25.37
N ASP A 77 -4.91 -10.83 26.14
CA ASP A 77 -3.52 -10.36 25.94
C ASP A 77 -2.65 -11.31 25.12
N ALA A 78 -3.22 -12.40 24.60
CA ALA A 78 -2.48 -13.35 23.79
C ALA A 78 -1.96 -12.67 22.51
N PRO A 79 -0.71 -12.92 22.09
CA PRO A 79 -0.16 -12.33 20.85
C PRO A 79 -0.98 -12.63 19.60
N THR A 80 -1.71 -13.74 19.59
CA THR A 80 -2.62 -14.15 18.50
C THR A 80 -3.93 -13.36 18.48
N ALA A 81 -4.33 -12.78 19.62
CA ALA A 81 -5.50 -11.92 19.76
C ALA A 81 -5.23 -10.45 19.36
N GLN A 82 -4.04 -10.13 18.89
CA GLN A 82 -3.63 -8.80 18.51
C GLN A 82 -3.35 -8.68 17.00
N ARG A 83 -3.62 -7.50 16.45
CA ARG A 83 -3.28 -7.15 15.07
C ARG A 83 -2.08 -6.22 15.05
N PRO A 84 -0.95 -6.58 14.43
CA PRO A 84 0.14 -5.65 14.24
C PRO A 84 -0.23 -4.60 13.20
N ILE A 85 -0.12 -3.33 13.55
CA ILE A 85 -0.31 -2.19 12.64
C ILE A 85 1.01 -1.47 12.51
N GLY A 86 1.55 -1.40 11.29
CA GLY A 86 2.78 -0.66 10.99
C GLY A 86 2.51 0.83 10.83
N LEU A 87 3.08 1.66 11.69
CA LEU A 87 3.13 3.11 11.55
C LEU A 87 4.36 3.48 10.73
N LEU A 88 4.15 3.67 9.44
CA LEU A 88 5.18 4.09 8.50
C LEU A 88 5.54 5.57 8.67
N PRO A 89 6.78 5.98 8.38
CA PRO A 89 7.20 7.38 8.38
C PRO A 89 6.27 8.24 7.53
N MET A 90 6.01 9.47 7.97
CA MET A 90 5.10 10.36 7.26
C MET A 90 5.65 10.75 5.89
N VAL A 91 6.95 10.95 5.79
CA VAL A 91 7.65 11.22 4.52
C VAL A 91 7.44 10.08 3.53
N TYR A 92 7.57 8.80 3.97
CA TYR A 92 7.28 7.65 3.11
C TYR A 92 5.81 7.62 2.66
N ARG A 93 4.87 7.90 3.57
CA ARG A 93 3.43 7.91 3.26
C ARG A 93 3.07 8.97 2.23
N ILE A 94 3.68 10.16 2.32
CA ILE A 94 3.50 11.24 1.32
C ILE A 94 4.09 10.80 -0.02
N TRP A 95 5.29 10.22 -0.05
CA TRP A 95 5.90 9.68 -1.26
C TRP A 95 5.00 8.61 -1.90
N ALA A 96 4.57 7.62 -1.14
CA ALA A 96 3.71 6.54 -1.63
C ALA A 96 2.38 7.07 -2.18
N ALA A 97 1.76 8.04 -1.51
CA ALA A 97 0.54 8.67 -1.99
C ALA A 97 0.77 9.50 -3.26
N ALA A 98 1.92 10.17 -3.38
CA ALA A 98 2.30 10.88 -4.61
C ALA A 98 2.56 9.91 -5.79
N ARG A 99 2.95 8.67 -5.52
CA ARG A 99 3.17 7.61 -6.52
C ARG A 99 1.91 6.80 -6.84
N ASN A 100 0.86 6.93 -6.04
CA ASN A 100 -0.39 6.18 -6.21
C ASN A 100 -1.03 6.30 -7.60
N PRO A 101 -0.99 7.45 -8.32
CA PRO A 101 -1.54 7.53 -9.68
C PRO A 101 -0.88 6.56 -10.67
N GLU A 102 0.44 6.34 -10.58
CA GLU A 102 1.16 5.39 -11.41
C GLU A 102 0.73 3.95 -11.08
N ILE A 103 0.58 3.65 -9.79
CA ILE A 103 0.11 2.34 -9.31
C ILE A 103 -1.31 2.06 -9.78
N ARG A 104 -2.21 3.04 -9.66
CA ARG A 104 -3.60 2.92 -10.12
C ARG A 104 -3.68 2.74 -11.64
N LYS A 105 -2.83 3.42 -12.40
CA LYS A 105 -2.76 3.25 -13.85
C LYS A 105 -2.34 1.83 -14.23
N TRP A 106 -1.33 1.30 -13.56
CA TRP A 106 -0.92 -0.09 -13.73
C TRP A 106 -2.05 -1.05 -13.37
N ALA A 107 -2.65 -0.91 -12.19
CA ALA A 107 -3.73 -1.77 -11.71
C ALA A 107 -4.96 -1.75 -12.65
N LYS A 108 -5.31 -0.59 -13.22
CA LYS A 108 -6.41 -0.46 -14.17
C LYS A 108 -6.16 -1.24 -15.48
N ASN A 109 -4.91 -1.32 -15.91
CA ASN A 109 -4.52 -2.01 -17.15
C ASN A 109 -4.34 -3.53 -16.95
N LYS A 110 -4.35 -3.99 -15.69
CA LYS A 110 -4.18 -5.37 -15.28
C LYS A 110 -5.50 -5.96 -14.79
N GLY A 111 -6.53 -5.86 -15.63
CA GLY A 111 -7.83 -6.44 -15.34
C GLY A 111 -7.74 -7.97 -15.20
N GLN A 112 -7.42 -8.47 -14.02
CA GLN A 112 -7.83 -9.80 -13.59
C GLN A 112 -9.26 -9.65 -13.12
N ASP A 113 -10.21 -10.16 -13.91
CA ASP A 113 -11.63 -10.00 -13.63
C ASP A 113 -12.01 -10.63 -12.28
N ASP A 114 -11.26 -11.65 -11.84
CA ASP A 114 -11.49 -12.38 -10.59
C ASP A 114 -10.78 -11.80 -9.35
N ALA A 115 -9.95 -10.78 -9.48
CA ALA A 115 -9.27 -10.14 -8.34
C ALA A 115 -10.01 -8.90 -7.86
N TRP A 116 -10.88 -9.04 -6.89
CA TRP A 116 -11.70 -7.96 -6.33
C TRP A 116 -10.95 -7.07 -5.33
N GLY A 117 -9.96 -7.63 -4.65
CA GLY A 117 -9.16 -6.91 -3.65
C GLY A 117 -8.35 -5.77 -4.24
N GLY A 118 -8.45 -4.56 -3.65
CA GLY A 118 -7.69 -3.38 -4.06
C GLY A 118 -8.21 -2.66 -5.31
N LYS A 119 -9.26 -3.15 -5.95
CA LYS A 119 -9.91 -2.45 -7.07
C LYS A 119 -10.80 -1.30 -6.54
N PRO A 120 -10.78 -0.12 -7.17
CA PRO A 120 -11.72 0.94 -6.85
C PRO A 120 -13.18 0.48 -7.07
N ARG A 121 -14.04 0.75 -6.11
CA ARG A 121 -15.48 0.40 -6.14
C ARG A 121 -15.77 -1.11 -6.16
N ALA A 122 -14.81 -1.95 -5.80
CA ALA A 122 -14.98 -3.39 -5.63
C ALA A 122 -14.81 -3.77 -4.16
N GLY A 123 -15.62 -4.71 -3.68
CA GLY A 123 -15.60 -5.13 -2.29
C GLY A 123 -16.12 -6.55 -2.10
N ALA A 124 -16.15 -7.00 -0.86
CA ALA A 124 -16.61 -8.34 -0.51
C ALA A 124 -18.08 -8.59 -0.91
N LEU A 125 -18.89 -7.52 -0.93
CA LEU A 125 -20.29 -7.62 -1.34
C LEU A 125 -20.44 -8.01 -2.82
N ASP A 126 -19.56 -7.49 -3.69
CA ASP A 126 -19.58 -7.81 -5.13
C ASP A 126 -19.26 -9.28 -5.36
N VAL A 127 -18.27 -9.82 -4.60
CA VAL A 127 -17.93 -11.25 -4.64
C VAL A 127 -19.10 -12.11 -4.17
N ALA A 128 -19.73 -11.75 -3.05
CA ALA A 128 -20.87 -12.47 -2.50
C ALA A 128 -22.05 -12.46 -3.48
N PHE A 129 -22.29 -11.32 -4.13
CA PHE A 129 -23.36 -11.20 -5.14
C PHE A 129 -23.08 -12.09 -6.36
N SER A 130 -21.85 -12.06 -6.90
CA SER A 130 -21.47 -12.90 -8.04
C SER A 130 -21.65 -14.38 -7.74
N LEU A 131 -21.17 -14.84 -6.57
CA LEU A 131 -21.34 -16.22 -6.13
C LEU A 131 -22.83 -16.60 -5.96
N GLY A 132 -23.64 -15.68 -5.45
CA GLY A 132 -25.08 -15.89 -5.31
C GLY A 132 -25.76 -16.08 -6.67
N VAL A 133 -25.46 -15.20 -7.63
CA VAL A 133 -26.01 -15.29 -9.00
C VAL A 133 -25.58 -16.59 -9.70
N GLU A 134 -24.30 -16.96 -9.58
CA GLU A 134 -23.79 -18.22 -10.15
C GLU A 134 -24.49 -19.44 -9.51
N GLY A 135 -24.72 -19.41 -8.19
CA GLY A 135 -25.44 -20.47 -7.48
C GLY A 135 -26.89 -20.59 -7.93
N GLU A 136 -27.62 -19.48 -8.08
CA GLU A 136 -29.00 -19.48 -8.57
C GLU A 136 -29.09 -19.96 -10.02
N ALA A 137 -28.13 -19.53 -10.87
CA ALA A 137 -28.07 -20.00 -12.26
C ALA A 137 -27.84 -21.52 -12.35
N ALA A 138 -26.91 -22.06 -11.57
CA ALA A 138 -26.65 -23.50 -11.52
C ALA A 138 -27.88 -24.28 -11.08
N LEU A 139 -28.60 -23.80 -10.06
CA LEU A 139 -29.84 -24.43 -9.59
C LEU A 139 -30.94 -24.40 -10.67
N ALA A 140 -31.10 -23.31 -11.39
CA ALA A 140 -32.07 -23.18 -12.47
C ALA A 140 -31.76 -24.12 -13.64
N GLU A 141 -30.50 -24.43 -13.88
CA GLU A 141 -30.05 -25.39 -14.89
C GLU A 141 -30.02 -26.84 -14.41
N GLY A 142 -30.41 -27.11 -13.16
CA GLY A 142 -30.39 -28.44 -12.55
C GLY A 142 -28.99 -28.95 -12.20
N HIS A 143 -28.03 -28.06 -12.11
CA HIS A 143 -26.63 -28.34 -11.73
C HIS A 143 -26.40 -28.18 -10.24
N CYS A 144 -25.37 -28.85 -9.69
CA CYS A 144 -24.86 -28.62 -8.36
C CYS A 144 -23.66 -27.67 -8.42
N MET A 145 -23.63 -26.63 -7.57
CA MET A 145 -22.50 -25.75 -7.38
C MET A 145 -21.84 -26.00 -6.02
N GLY A 146 -20.50 -26.08 -5.98
CA GLY A 146 -19.72 -26.13 -4.76
C GLY A 146 -18.80 -24.92 -4.68
N ALA A 147 -18.67 -24.29 -3.49
CA ALA A 147 -17.72 -23.21 -3.24
C ALA A 147 -16.71 -23.62 -2.17
N VAL A 148 -15.43 -23.31 -2.38
CA VAL A 148 -14.36 -23.52 -1.40
C VAL A 148 -13.80 -22.17 -1.00
N PHE A 149 -13.84 -21.86 0.30
CA PHE A 149 -13.31 -20.62 0.87
C PHE A 149 -11.94 -20.89 1.49
N LEU A 150 -10.91 -20.22 0.99
CA LEU A 150 -9.54 -20.34 1.48
C LEU A 150 -9.17 -19.06 2.24
N ASP A 151 -8.65 -19.20 3.46
CA ASP A 151 -8.07 -18.13 4.22
C ASP A 151 -6.60 -18.43 4.56
N CYS A 152 -5.72 -17.46 4.32
CA CYS A 152 -4.30 -17.59 4.58
C CYS A 152 -3.96 -16.93 5.93
N SER A 153 -3.70 -17.74 6.95
CA SER A 153 -3.25 -17.24 8.25
C SER A 153 -2.01 -16.38 8.11
N LYS A 154 -2.08 -15.12 8.60
CA LYS A 154 -0.98 -14.14 8.56
C LYS A 154 -0.40 -13.96 7.14
N CYS A 155 -1.28 -13.84 6.15
CA CYS A 155 -0.91 -13.82 4.73
C CYS A 155 0.21 -12.80 4.44
N TYR A 156 0.07 -11.57 4.92
CA TYR A 156 1.02 -10.49 4.62
C TYR A 156 2.42 -10.73 5.22
N GLU A 157 2.50 -11.31 6.41
CA GLU A 157 3.77 -11.59 7.07
C GLU A 157 4.49 -12.81 6.49
N ARG A 158 3.77 -13.65 5.76
CA ARG A 158 4.32 -14.88 5.17
C ARG A 158 4.80 -14.75 3.74
N ILE A 159 4.45 -13.66 3.06
CA ILE A 159 4.90 -13.45 1.68
C ILE A 159 6.37 -13.01 1.69
N PRO A 160 7.30 -13.80 1.11
CA PRO A 160 8.69 -13.38 0.96
C PRO A 160 8.78 -12.13 0.08
N ILE A 161 9.45 -11.08 0.56
CA ILE A 161 9.56 -9.80 -0.15
C ILE A 161 10.20 -9.97 -1.53
N THR A 162 11.14 -10.90 -1.66
CA THR A 162 11.76 -11.24 -2.96
C THR A 162 10.76 -11.85 -3.94
N ALA A 163 9.84 -12.69 -3.47
CA ALA A 163 8.77 -13.24 -4.30
C ALA A 163 7.78 -12.15 -4.71
N LEU A 164 7.39 -11.27 -3.78
CA LEU A 164 6.53 -10.11 -4.05
C LEU A 164 7.16 -9.21 -5.14
N TYR A 165 8.45 -8.87 -5.01
CA TYR A 165 9.16 -8.07 -6.01
C TYR A 165 9.16 -8.72 -7.39
N ARG A 166 9.52 -10.01 -7.46
CA ARG A 166 9.57 -10.76 -8.73
C ARG A 166 8.20 -10.82 -9.39
N ALA A 167 7.17 -11.15 -8.63
CA ALA A 167 5.79 -11.21 -9.13
C ALA A 167 5.32 -9.85 -9.65
N ALA A 168 5.54 -8.78 -8.89
CA ALA A 168 5.16 -7.42 -9.27
C ALA A 168 5.85 -6.99 -10.59
N VAL A 169 7.15 -7.25 -10.73
CA VAL A 169 7.90 -6.90 -11.94
C VAL A 169 7.47 -7.75 -13.13
N ALA A 170 7.29 -9.06 -12.94
CA ALA A 170 6.79 -9.96 -13.99
C ALA A 170 5.41 -9.53 -14.48
N ASP A 171 4.59 -9.00 -13.60
CA ASP A 171 3.26 -8.46 -13.91
C ASP A 171 3.29 -7.02 -14.47
N GLY A 172 4.48 -6.47 -14.72
CA GLY A 172 4.66 -5.15 -15.34
C GLY A 172 4.49 -3.96 -14.38
N PHE A 173 4.51 -4.19 -13.06
CA PHE A 173 4.60 -3.10 -12.10
C PHE A 173 5.92 -2.34 -12.28
N PRO A 174 5.95 -0.98 -12.13
CA PRO A 174 7.17 -0.21 -12.30
C PRO A 174 8.30 -0.69 -11.37
N PRO A 175 9.42 -1.24 -11.91
CA PRO A 175 10.43 -1.94 -11.08
C PRO A 175 11.06 -1.03 -10.03
N GLY A 176 11.29 0.24 -10.35
CA GLY A 176 11.85 1.21 -9.40
C GLY A 176 10.93 1.45 -8.20
N LEU A 177 9.62 1.58 -8.43
CA LEU A 177 8.64 1.75 -7.34
C LEU A 177 8.51 0.46 -6.51
N ALA A 178 8.51 -0.71 -7.16
CA ALA A 178 8.51 -2.00 -6.48
C ALA A 178 9.73 -2.12 -5.55
N ARG A 179 10.93 -1.75 -6.04
CA ARG A 179 12.16 -1.79 -5.25
C ARG A 179 12.11 -0.86 -4.05
N MET A 180 11.68 0.38 -4.24
CA MET A 180 11.55 1.35 -3.14
C MET A 180 10.55 0.90 -2.06
N ALA A 181 9.41 0.31 -2.46
CA ALA A 181 8.46 -0.26 -1.52
C ALA A 181 9.03 -1.47 -0.77
N CYS A 182 9.71 -2.39 -1.48
CA CYS A 182 10.34 -3.55 -0.85
C CYS A 182 11.43 -3.17 0.15
N LEU A 183 12.23 -2.14 -0.13
CA LEU A 183 13.22 -1.61 0.83
C LEU A 183 12.55 -1.14 2.12
N GLN A 184 11.39 -0.49 2.05
CA GLN A 184 10.65 -0.07 3.23
C GLN A 184 10.09 -1.27 4.01
N TYR A 185 9.65 -2.32 3.33
CA TYR A 185 9.18 -3.55 3.99
C TYR A 185 10.30 -4.36 4.64
N GLN A 186 11.53 -4.23 4.18
CA GLN A 186 12.73 -4.86 4.75
C GLN A 186 13.36 -4.04 5.89
N ALA A 187 12.96 -2.78 6.03
CA ALA A 187 13.49 -1.88 7.05
C ALA A 187 13.16 -2.36 8.48
N PRO A 188 13.94 -1.98 9.49
CA PRO A 188 13.69 -2.34 10.90
C PRO A 188 12.30 -1.94 11.37
N ARG A 189 11.75 -2.77 12.27
CA ARG A 189 10.41 -2.62 12.84
C ARG A 189 10.47 -2.62 14.34
#